data_1e741d2714afc8afcfe3b1f4a4a570c6
#
_entry.id   1e741d2714afc8afcfe3b1f4a4a570c6
#
_cell.length_a   1.000
_cell.length_b   1.000
_cell.length_c   1.000
_cell.angle_alpha   90.00
_cell.angle_beta   90.00
_cell.angle_gamma   90.00
#
_symmetry.space_group_name_H-M   'P 1'
#
loop_
_entity.id
_entity.type
_entity.pdbx_description
1 polymer ?
#
loop_
_entity_poly.entity_id
_entity_poly.type
_entity_poly.pdbx_seq_one_letter_code
_entity_poly.pdbx_strand_id
1 'polypeptide(L)'
;METLKVSTRSHPNSVAGAIAGLLRREGVAVLTVVGAGALNQAIKALAITIDHVAGEGMDPVCIPSFTEVDIDGVTRTALLLRVEDRARGVTTASRPGVIDLRPHRSEQPLTGSGEPPEAEMPSPPRGAVAG
;
A
#
# COMPACT_ATOMS: atom_id res chain seq x y z
N MET A 1 16.59 10.63 1.66
CA MET A 1 15.14 10.64 1.91
C MET A 1 14.80 9.82 3.13
N GLU A 2 13.99 10.39 3.99
CA GLU A 2 13.62 9.72 5.22
C GLU A 2 12.54 8.67 4.97
N THR A 3 12.72 7.47 5.54
CA THR A 3 11.76 6.39 5.40
C THR A 3 11.13 6.12 6.75
N LEU A 4 9.82 6.09 6.79
CA LEU A 4 9.09 5.79 8.02
C LEU A 4 8.88 4.29 8.12
N LYS A 5 9.22 3.72 9.27
CA LYS A 5 8.96 2.31 9.53
C LYS A 5 7.69 2.20 10.34
N VAL A 6 6.74 1.42 9.83
CA VAL A 6 5.44 1.25 10.48
C VAL A 6 5.34 -0.18 10.97
N SER A 7 4.93 -0.34 12.22
CA SER A 7 4.74 -1.65 12.83
C SER A 7 3.30 -1.81 13.29
N THR A 8 2.98 -3.00 13.77
CA THR A 8 1.65 -3.26 14.31
C THR A 8 1.35 -2.38 15.52
N ARG A 9 2.38 -1.89 16.19
CA ARG A 9 2.24 -1.05 17.38
C ARG A 9 2.21 0.43 17.07
N SER A 10 2.45 0.81 15.83
CA SER A 10 2.43 2.22 15.44
C SER A 10 1.02 2.78 15.59
N HIS A 11 0.95 4.00 16.10
CA HIS A 11 -0.35 4.69 16.21
C HIS A 11 -0.65 5.39 14.89
N PRO A 12 -1.77 5.06 14.26
CA PRO A 12 -2.09 5.67 12.96
C PRO A 12 -2.09 7.20 12.96
N ASN A 13 -2.57 7.81 14.02
CA ASN A 13 -2.57 9.28 14.10
C ASN A 13 -1.16 9.86 14.09
N SER A 14 -0.25 9.23 14.82
CA SER A 14 1.15 9.68 14.86
C SER A 14 1.83 9.50 13.52
N VAL A 15 1.59 8.35 12.89
CA VAL A 15 2.15 8.08 11.58
C VAL A 15 1.61 9.07 10.56
N ALA A 16 0.30 9.35 10.63
CA ALA A 16 -0.33 10.31 9.74
C ALA A 16 0.31 11.70 9.86
N GLY A 17 0.58 12.11 11.10
CA GLY A 17 1.26 13.39 11.31
C GLY A 17 2.62 13.43 10.66
N ALA A 18 3.38 12.34 10.78
CA ALA A 18 4.71 12.26 10.16
C ALA A 18 4.61 12.28 8.64
N ILE A 19 3.63 11.56 8.08
CA ILE A 19 3.44 11.56 6.63
C ILE A 19 3.07 12.97 6.15
N ALA A 20 2.13 13.61 6.83
CA ALA A 20 1.71 14.95 6.44
C ALA A 20 2.88 15.92 6.48
N GLY A 21 3.72 15.82 7.51
CA GLY A 21 4.90 16.66 7.62
C GLY A 21 5.85 16.47 6.46
N LEU A 22 6.09 15.20 6.07
CA LEU A 22 6.97 14.92 4.95
C LEU A 22 6.39 15.41 3.63
N LEU A 23 5.09 15.25 3.45
CA LEU A 23 4.44 15.74 2.22
C LEU A 23 4.56 17.25 2.11
N ARG A 24 4.41 17.97 3.23
CA ARG A 24 4.54 19.42 3.21
C ARG A 24 5.96 19.88 2.90
N ARG A 25 6.94 19.19 3.48
CA ARG A 25 8.34 19.59 3.30
C ARG A 25 8.94 19.10 1.99
N GLU A 26 8.65 17.86 1.62
CA GLU A 26 9.36 17.21 0.52
C GLU A 26 8.46 16.79 -0.63
N GLY A 27 7.17 16.81 -0.44
CA GLY A 27 6.23 16.36 -1.48
C GLY A 27 6.11 14.86 -1.60
N VAL A 28 6.83 14.12 -0.78
CA VAL A 28 6.83 12.66 -0.84
C VAL A 28 7.11 12.10 0.55
N ALA A 29 6.52 10.96 0.85
CA ALA A 29 6.81 10.20 2.05
C ALA A 29 6.93 8.74 1.65
N VAL A 30 7.85 8.02 2.27
CA VAL A 30 8.06 6.60 1.98
C VAL A 30 7.91 5.83 3.29
N LEU A 31 7.06 4.81 3.26
CA LEU A 31 6.83 3.95 4.41
C LEU A 31 7.31 2.55 4.08
N THR A 32 7.90 1.87 5.06
CA THR A 32 8.26 0.46 4.94
C THR A 32 7.41 -0.31 5.93
N VAL A 33 6.74 -1.36 5.46
CA VAL A 33 5.88 -2.18 6.30
C VAL A 33 6.17 -3.65 6.08
N VAL A 34 6.18 -4.41 7.17
CA VAL A 34 6.36 -5.86 7.13
C VAL A 34 5.17 -6.49 7.83
N GLY A 35 4.43 -7.31 7.08
CA GLY A 35 3.31 -8.05 7.64
C GLY A 35 1.98 -7.30 7.57
N ALA A 36 0.92 -8.06 7.69
CA ALA A 36 -0.44 -7.56 7.48
C ALA A 36 -0.85 -6.52 8.54
N GLY A 37 -0.43 -6.73 9.79
CA GLY A 37 -0.77 -5.79 10.86
C GLY A 37 -0.16 -4.42 10.65
N ALA A 38 1.11 -4.40 10.25
CA ALA A 38 1.79 -3.14 9.96
C ALA A 38 1.14 -2.44 8.78
N LEU A 39 0.79 -3.21 7.76
CA LEU A 39 0.13 -2.65 6.59
C LEU A 39 -1.21 -2.01 6.96
N ASN A 40 -1.97 -2.69 7.80
CA ASN A 40 -3.26 -2.15 8.26
C ASN A 40 -3.09 -0.81 8.96
N GLN A 41 -2.08 -0.70 9.83
CA GLN A 41 -1.81 0.57 10.52
C GLN A 41 -1.38 1.65 9.54
N ALA A 42 -0.57 1.29 8.55
CA ALA A 42 -0.11 2.24 7.54
C ALA A 42 -1.28 2.76 6.70
N ILE A 43 -2.18 1.87 6.28
CA ILE A 43 -3.33 2.29 5.47
C ILE A 43 -4.25 3.21 6.27
N LYS A 44 -4.47 2.90 7.54
CA LYS A 44 -5.26 3.79 8.39
C LYS A 44 -4.62 5.16 8.50
N ALA A 45 -3.28 5.18 8.66
CA ALA A 45 -2.55 6.45 8.75
C ALA A 45 -2.68 7.25 7.45
N LEU A 46 -2.66 6.56 6.31
CA LEU A 46 -2.83 7.25 5.03
C LEU A 46 -4.21 7.86 4.91
N ALA A 47 -5.24 7.14 5.34
CA ALA A 47 -6.61 7.67 5.32
C ALA A 47 -6.72 8.93 6.18
N ILE A 48 -6.09 8.91 7.35
CA ILE A 48 -6.07 10.07 8.24
C ILE A 48 -5.30 11.23 7.59
N THR A 49 -4.18 10.91 6.94
CA THR A 49 -3.38 11.93 6.26
C THR A 49 -4.19 12.65 5.20
N ILE A 50 -4.97 11.92 4.43
CA ILE A 50 -5.80 12.52 3.39
C ILE A 50 -6.72 13.58 3.98
N ASP A 51 -7.34 13.26 5.12
CA ASP A 51 -8.20 14.22 5.79
C ASP A 51 -7.43 15.44 6.30
N HIS A 52 -6.22 15.20 6.82
CA HIS A 52 -5.42 16.29 7.38
C HIS A 52 -4.97 17.31 6.34
N VAL A 53 -4.67 16.86 5.14
CA VAL A 53 -4.09 17.73 4.12
C VAL A 53 -5.07 18.17 3.05
N ALA A 54 -6.32 17.72 3.15
CA ALA A 54 -7.33 18.06 2.14
C ALA A 54 -7.51 19.57 2.02
N GLY A 55 -7.52 20.28 3.15
CA GLY A 55 -7.69 21.72 3.15
C GLY A 55 -6.47 22.48 2.62
N GLU A 56 -5.36 21.79 2.40
CA GLU A 56 -4.13 22.41 1.92
C GLU A 56 -3.92 22.21 0.42
N GLY A 57 -4.93 21.69 -0.26
CA GLY A 57 -4.83 21.48 -1.70
C GLY A 57 -4.00 20.29 -2.10
N MET A 58 -3.65 19.42 -1.16
CA MET A 58 -2.90 18.21 -1.46
C MET A 58 -3.82 17.02 -1.70
N ASP A 59 -3.40 16.14 -2.59
CA ASP A 59 -4.17 14.96 -2.96
C ASP A 59 -3.25 13.75 -2.92
N PRO A 60 -2.99 13.19 -1.73
CA PRO A 60 -2.03 12.10 -1.59
C PRO A 60 -2.50 10.83 -2.29
N VAL A 61 -1.57 10.18 -2.96
CA VAL A 61 -1.76 8.86 -3.53
C VAL A 61 -0.65 7.96 -3.03
N CYS A 62 -0.92 6.67 -2.95
CA CYS A 62 0.02 5.69 -2.46
C CYS A 62 0.37 4.71 -3.56
N ILE A 63 1.66 4.51 -3.78
CA ILE A 63 2.16 3.60 -4.80
C ILE A 63 2.95 2.50 -4.08
N PRO A 64 2.37 1.30 -3.95
CA PRO A 64 3.07 0.22 -3.28
C PRO A 64 4.04 -0.50 -4.20
N SER A 65 5.09 -1.05 -3.61
CA SER A 65 6.02 -1.91 -4.32
C SER A 65 6.65 -2.86 -3.30
N PHE A 66 7.30 -3.91 -3.79
CA PHE A 66 8.00 -4.83 -2.91
C PHE A 66 9.42 -4.37 -2.67
N THR A 67 9.94 -4.68 -1.49
CA THR A 67 11.33 -4.46 -1.15
C THR A 67 11.75 -5.53 -0.16
N GLU A 68 13.01 -5.53 0.23
CA GLU A 68 13.52 -6.44 1.24
C GLU A 68 14.08 -5.66 2.40
N VAL A 69 13.93 -6.21 3.58
CA VAL A 69 14.52 -5.66 4.80
C VAL A 69 15.16 -6.78 5.58
N ASP A 70 16.21 -6.43 6.33
CA ASP A 70 16.84 -7.37 7.24
C ASP A 70 16.29 -7.15 8.64
N ILE A 71 15.80 -8.22 9.23
CA ILE A 71 15.31 -8.20 10.61
C ILE A 71 16.05 -9.30 11.35
N ASP A 72 16.89 -8.91 12.30
CA ASP A 72 17.65 -9.85 13.12
C ASP A 72 18.46 -10.84 12.26
N GLY A 73 19.06 -10.33 11.21
CA GLY A 73 19.89 -11.15 10.33
C GLY A 73 19.12 -11.97 9.33
N VAL A 74 17.81 -11.86 9.30
CA VAL A 74 16.95 -12.59 8.36
C VAL A 74 16.36 -11.61 7.36
N THR A 75 16.54 -11.90 6.10
CA THR A 75 15.97 -11.08 5.03
C THR A 75 14.49 -11.38 4.89
N ARG A 76 13.67 -10.34 4.96
CA ARG A 76 12.21 -10.47 4.86
C ARG A 76 11.70 -9.60 3.73
N THR A 77 10.68 -10.10 3.06
CA THR A 77 9.98 -9.30 2.07
C THR A 77 9.12 -8.27 2.78
N ALA A 78 9.17 -7.06 2.28
CA ALA A 78 8.40 -5.95 2.84
C ALA A 78 7.69 -5.21 1.72
N LEU A 79 6.76 -4.35 2.11
CA LEU A 79 6.13 -3.42 1.18
C LEU A 79 6.71 -2.04 1.40
N LEU A 80 7.01 -1.39 0.32
CA LEU A 80 7.40 0.01 0.31
C LEU A 80 6.20 0.79 -0.19
N LEU A 81 5.72 1.71 0.63
CA LEU A 81 4.57 2.54 0.28
C LEU A 81 5.07 3.94 0.02
N ARG A 82 5.04 4.34 -1.24
CA ARG A 82 5.46 5.67 -1.62
C ARG A 82 4.22 6.55 -1.74
N VAL A 83 4.19 7.61 -0.96
CA VAL A 83 3.07 8.54 -0.90
C VAL A 83 3.49 9.82 -1.58
N GLU A 84 2.73 10.25 -2.57
CA GLU A 84 3.03 11.45 -3.33
C GLU A 84 1.78 12.29 -3.46
N ASP A 85 1.97 13.58 -3.63
CA ASP A 85 0.87 14.50 -3.86
C ASP A 85 0.54 14.47 -5.35
N ARG A 86 -0.62 13.93 -5.70
CA ARG A 86 -1.05 13.84 -7.09
C ARG A 86 -1.17 15.21 -7.75
N ALA A 87 -1.45 16.24 -6.98
CA ALA A 87 -1.55 17.60 -7.51
C ALA A 87 -0.21 18.09 -8.06
N ARG A 88 0.90 17.47 -7.61
CA ARG A 88 2.24 17.84 -8.13
C ARG A 88 2.73 16.91 -9.22
N GLY A 89 1.90 15.92 -9.58
CA GLY A 89 2.31 14.90 -10.53
C GLY A 89 3.02 13.75 -9.84
N VAL A 90 2.65 12.54 -10.20
CA VAL A 90 3.20 11.33 -9.61
C VAL A 90 4.46 10.93 -10.36
N THR A 91 5.52 10.66 -9.59
CA THR A 91 6.79 10.24 -10.17
C THR A 91 6.71 8.80 -10.65
N THR A 92 7.18 8.59 -11.88
CA THR A 92 7.30 7.24 -12.43
C THR A 92 8.74 6.76 -12.43
N ALA A 93 9.62 7.46 -11.74
CA ALA A 93 11.02 7.10 -11.71
C ALA A 93 11.24 5.71 -11.13
N SER A 94 12.42 5.19 -11.32
CA SER A 94 12.74 3.84 -10.89
C SER A 94 12.44 3.63 -9.41
N ARG A 95 12.18 2.41 -9.07
CA ARG A 95 11.85 2.00 -7.71
C ARG A 95 12.97 1.12 -7.17
N PRO A 96 14.00 1.73 -6.61
CA PRO A 96 15.11 0.94 -6.09
C PRO A 96 14.60 -0.05 -5.04
N GLY A 97 15.17 -1.23 -5.05
CA GLY A 97 14.79 -2.24 -4.07
C GLY A 97 13.50 -2.97 -4.37
N VAL A 98 12.91 -2.74 -5.52
CA VAL A 98 11.69 -3.47 -5.89
C VAL A 98 12.03 -4.91 -6.21
N ILE A 99 11.25 -5.81 -5.67
CA ILE A 99 11.35 -7.24 -5.93
C ILE A 99 10.14 -7.66 -6.71
N ASP A 100 10.35 -8.39 -7.78
CA ASP A 100 9.23 -8.89 -8.58
C ASP A 100 8.76 -10.20 -7.98
N LEU A 101 7.69 -10.13 -7.23
CA LEU A 101 7.08 -11.30 -6.63
C LEU A 101 5.87 -11.81 -7.40
N ARG A 102 5.63 -11.25 -8.56
CA ARG A 102 4.50 -11.71 -9.35
C ARG A 102 4.77 -13.13 -9.82
N PRO A 103 3.77 -13.98 -9.77
CA PRO A 103 3.96 -15.32 -10.33
C PRO A 103 4.31 -15.20 -11.80
N HIS A 104 5.09 -16.13 -12.27
CA HIS A 104 5.42 -16.13 -13.67
C HIS A 104 4.18 -16.22 -14.51
N ARG A 105 4.04 -15.31 -15.41
CA ARG A 105 2.83 -15.24 -16.20
C ARG A 105 2.59 -16.51 -16.98
N SER A 106 3.67 -17.12 -17.39
CA SER A 106 3.55 -18.37 -18.17
C SER A 106 2.93 -19.48 -17.34
N GLU A 107 2.98 -19.37 -16.03
CA GLU A 107 2.43 -20.39 -15.17
C GLU A 107 0.97 -20.17 -14.88
N GLN A 108 0.46 -19.06 -15.35
CA GLN A 108 -0.92 -18.73 -15.08
C GLN A 108 -1.66 -18.66 -16.35
N PRO A 109 -2.21 -19.73 -16.76
CA PRO A 109 -2.96 -19.72 -17.99
C PRO A 109 -4.09 -18.74 -17.90
N LEU A 110 -4.39 -18.42 -16.77
CA LEU A 110 -5.42 -17.49 -16.63
C LEU A 110 -6.62 -17.80 -17.38
N THR A 111 -6.55 -18.10 -17.77
CA THR A 111 -7.37 -18.16 -18.30
C THR A 111 -8.21 -18.47 -17.93
N GLY A 112 -8.06 -18.30 -17.89
CA GLY A 112 -8.63 -18.28 -17.64
C GLY A 112 -9.32 -18.43 -17.54
N SER A 113 -9.55 -18.83 -17.76
CA SER A 113 -10.18 -18.90 -17.61
C SER A 113 -10.76 -18.64 -16.84
N GLY A 114 -10.90 -18.43 -16.73
CA GLY A 114 -11.30 -18.09 -15.98
C GLY A 114 -12.06 -17.92 -15.50
N GLU A 115 -12.46 -18.12 -15.48
CA GLU A 115 -13.08 -17.86 -14.97
C GLU A 115 -13.60 -17.93 -14.16
N PRO A 116 -13.85 -17.93 -14.14
CA PRO A 116 -14.21 -17.87 -13.33
C PRO A 116 -14.86 -17.99 -12.58
N PRO A 117 -14.79 -18.19 -12.31
CA PRO A 117 -15.34 -18.28 -11.60
C PRO A 117 -16.14 -17.89 -10.96
N GLU A 118 -16.26 -17.78 -11.15
CA GLU A 118 -16.78 -17.32 -10.63
C GLU A 118 -17.53 -17.37 -10.19
N ALA A 119 -17.55 -17.65 -10.51
CA ALA A 119 -18.04 -17.46 -10.15
C ALA A 119 -18.68 -17.62 -9.62
N GLU A 120 -18.74 -17.89 -9.44
CA GLU A 120 -19.21 -17.84 -8.86
C GLU A 120 -19.79 -17.56 -8.04
N MET A 121 -20.00 -17.37 -7.90
CA MET A 121 -20.39 -16.94 -7.11
C MET A 121 -21.31 -16.91 -6.73
N PRO A 122 -21.67 -17.10 -6.71
CA PRO A 122 -22.48 -16.96 -6.30
C PRO A 122 -23.33 -16.93 -5.95
N SER A 123 -23.72 -17.24 -5.92
CA SER A 123 -24.44 -17.11 -5.61
C SER A 123 -25.17 -17.10 -4.99
N PRO A 124 -25.41 -17.13 -4.84
CA PRO A 124 -26.04 -16.96 -4.14
C PRO A 124 -26.90 -16.85 -3.69
N PRO A 125 -27.17 -16.85 -3.55
CA PRO A 125 -27.97 -16.64 -3.11
C PRO A 125 -28.95 -16.57 -3.18
N ARG A 126 -29.25 -16.84 -3.32
CA ARG A 126 -30.11 -16.65 -3.35
C ARG A 126 -30.76 -16.71 -2.74
N GLY A 127 -30.64 -16.78 -2.60
CA GLY A 127 -31.09 -16.68 -1.92
C GLY A 127 -31.43 -16.56 -1.43
N ALA A 128 -31.22 -16.63 -1.35
CA ALA A 128 -31.35 -16.23 -0.81
C ALA A 128 -31.91 -15.92 -0.62
N VAL A 129 -32.07 -16.04 -0.82
CA VAL A 129 -32.54 -15.55 -0.68
C VAL A 129 -33.10 -15.31 -0.46
N ALA A 130 -33.21 -15.51 -0.42
CA ALA A 130 -33.62 -15.15 -0.23
C ALA A 130 -33.96 -14.95 0.02
N GLY A 131 -33.89 -15.09 0.08
CA GLY A 131 -34.15 -14.73 0.42
C GLY A 131 -34.40 -14.45 0.47
#